data_95ea9dd564f3f0229f34c5a4daa5cc1e
#
_entry.id   95ea9dd564f3f0229f34c5a4daa5cc1e
#
_cell.length_a   1.000
_cell.length_b   1.000
_cell.length_c   1.000
_cell.angle_alpha   90.00
_cell.angle_beta   90.00
_cell.angle_gamma   90.00
#
_symmetry.space_group_name_H-M   'P 1'
#
loop_
_entity.id
_entity.type
_entity.pdbx_description
1 polymer ?
#
loop_
_entity_poly.entity_id
_entity_poly.type
_entity_poly.pdbx_seq_one_letter_code
_entity_poly.pdbx_strand_id
1 'polypeptide(L)'
;MEFLVAQILSGVSLGGQYALIAIGYTMVYGILRLINFAHGDVFMCAGLMMVFMCASLPVYVSIPLMLVLTVLLGFAIERAAYKPLRSAPRMSVMISAIGVSYLLQNVALYATGGQPQTYPSLPFVSGTVTILGASTHWVTVITPVLVIVLVLLLQWLINHTKIGMAMRAVAKDFETSQLMGIKINKVISVTFIIGSFLAAVGSLLYFTNYPTVIPTSGAMPGLKAFVAAVFGGIGSIPGAVIGAFIIGICETLIKGTSMTVFSDAFTFALLIVILVVKPTGLFGEKATDKV
;
A
#
# COMPACT_ATOMS: atom_id res chain seq x y z
N MET A 1 -3.85 0.54 -31.85
CA MET A 1 -4.99 0.56 -30.92
C MET A 1 -4.79 -0.46 -29.79
N GLU A 2 -4.59 -1.74 -30.14
CA GLU A 2 -4.41 -2.86 -29.18
C GLU A 2 -3.33 -2.61 -28.13
N PHE A 3 -2.16 -2.09 -28.55
CA PHE A 3 -1.07 -1.74 -27.65
C PHE A 3 -1.47 -0.70 -26.59
N LEU A 4 -2.16 0.36 -26.96
CA LEU A 4 -2.62 1.39 -26.02
C LEU A 4 -3.65 0.82 -25.03
N VAL A 5 -4.55 -0.04 -25.50
CA VAL A 5 -5.53 -0.71 -24.63
C VAL A 5 -4.82 -1.59 -23.62
N ALA A 6 -3.81 -2.38 -24.04
CA ALA A 6 -3.01 -3.20 -23.13
C ALA A 6 -2.28 -2.38 -22.09
N GLN A 7 -1.69 -1.23 -22.49
CA GLN A 7 -0.99 -0.32 -21.56
C GLN A 7 -1.95 0.31 -20.55
N ILE A 8 -3.13 0.75 -20.98
CA ILE A 8 -4.13 1.33 -20.07
C ILE A 8 -4.63 0.28 -19.07
N LEU A 9 -4.97 -0.94 -19.54
CA LEU A 9 -5.41 -2.03 -18.67
C LEU A 9 -4.34 -2.38 -17.62
N SER A 10 -3.08 -2.51 -18.06
CA SER A 10 -1.94 -2.75 -17.16
C SER A 10 -1.74 -1.59 -16.20
N GLY A 11 -1.93 -0.35 -16.65
CA GLY A 11 -1.83 0.86 -15.82
C GLY A 11 -2.89 0.95 -14.76
N VAL A 12 -4.12 0.62 -15.10
CA VAL A 12 -5.24 0.58 -14.15
C VAL A 12 -5.01 -0.54 -13.12
N SER A 13 -4.50 -1.70 -13.56
CA SER A 13 -4.14 -2.79 -12.63
C SER A 13 -3.02 -2.37 -11.69
N LEU A 14 -1.92 -1.82 -12.21
CA LEU A 14 -0.78 -1.36 -11.41
C LEU A 14 -1.19 -0.23 -10.44
N GLY A 15 -1.99 0.72 -10.93
CA GLY A 15 -2.55 1.79 -10.10
C GLY A 15 -3.43 1.27 -8.97
N GLY A 16 -4.22 0.23 -9.22
CA GLY A 16 -4.99 -0.46 -8.20
C GLY A 16 -4.11 -1.11 -7.12
N GLN A 17 -3.01 -1.76 -7.52
CA GLN A 17 -2.04 -2.34 -6.57
C GLN A 17 -1.38 -1.26 -5.71
N TYR A 18 -0.97 -0.14 -6.31
CA TYR A 18 -0.46 1.01 -5.57
C TYR A 18 -1.51 1.64 -4.65
N ALA A 19 -2.79 1.65 -5.06
CA ALA A 19 -3.88 2.19 -4.25
C ALA A 19 -4.03 1.43 -2.92
N LEU A 20 -3.92 0.10 -2.92
CA LEU A 20 -4.01 -0.69 -1.69
C LEU A 20 -2.90 -0.35 -0.70
N ILE A 21 -1.68 -0.14 -1.18
CA ILE A 21 -0.55 0.28 -0.34
C ILE A 21 -0.73 1.75 0.11
N ALA A 22 -1.13 2.63 -0.82
CA ALA A 22 -1.32 4.06 -0.56
C ALA A 22 -2.40 4.34 0.49
N ILE A 23 -3.47 3.54 0.51
CA ILE A 23 -4.50 3.61 1.56
C ILE A 23 -3.89 3.31 2.94
N GLY A 24 -3.03 2.30 3.04
CA GLY A 24 -2.33 2.00 4.28
C GLY A 24 -1.50 3.18 4.80
N TYR A 25 -0.73 3.83 3.92
CA TYR A 25 0.00 5.06 4.26
C TYR A 25 -0.95 6.19 4.70
N THR A 26 -1.99 6.42 3.92
CA THR A 26 -2.95 7.52 4.16
C THR A 26 -3.70 7.34 5.48
N MET A 27 -4.11 6.12 5.82
CA MET A 27 -4.81 5.83 7.08
C MET A 27 -3.91 6.04 8.29
N VAL A 28 -2.68 5.52 8.25
CA VAL A 28 -1.72 5.70 9.35
C VAL A 28 -1.37 7.18 9.52
N TYR A 29 -1.08 7.88 8.42
CA TYR A 29 -0.79 9.31 8.44
C TYR A 29 -1.97 10.15 8.95
N GLY A 30 -3.19 9.83 8.53
CA GLY A 30 -4.40 10.54 8.96
C GLY A 30 -4.58 10.56 10.48
N ILE A 31 -4.15 9.50 11.16
CA ILE A 31 -4.30 9.35 12.62
C ILE A 31 -3.04 9.80 13.37
N LEU A 32 -1.86 9.34 12.96
CA LEU A 32 -0.61 9.57 13.67
C LEU A 32 0.14 10.82 13.20
N ARG A 33 -0.21 11.36 12.02
CA ARG A 33 0.54 12.43 11.33
C ARG A 33 2.02 12.04 11.10
N LEU A 34 2.28 10.75 10.92
CA LEU A 34 3.59 10.14 10.72
C LEU A 34 3.54 9.16 9.55
N ILE A 35 4.62 9.10 8.79
CA ILE A 35 4.77 8.17 7.65
C ILE A 35 5.33 6.86 8.18
N ASN A 36 4.70 5.74 7.82
CA ASN A 36 5.20 4.40 8.13
C ASN A 36 6.08 3.88 7.00
N PHE A 37 7.37 4.18 7.01
CA PHE A 37 8.30 3.71 5.97
C PHE A 37 8.42 2.18 5.88
N ALA A 38 8.13 1.44 6.96
CA ALA A 38 8.14 -0.02 6.95
C ALA A 38 6.95 -0.65 6.18
N HIS A 39 5.95 0.15 5.76
CA HIS A 39 4.73 -0.38 5.14
C HIS A 39 4.98 -1.07 3.80
N GLY A 40 5.92 -0.55 2.99
CA GLY A 40 6.37 -1.21 1.77
C GLY A 40 7.05 -2.55 2.03
N ASP A 41 7.79 -2.66 3.14
CA ASP A 41 8.45 -3.92 3.51
C ASP A 41 7.47 -4.93 4.10
N VAL A 42 6.38 -4.50 4.74
CA VAL A 42 5.25 -5.39 5.10
C VAL A 42 4.64 -6.01 3.85
N PHE A 43 4.46 -5.23 2.78
CA PHE A 43 4.03 -5.72 1.47
C PHE A 43 5.03 -6.75 0.89
N MET A 44 6.32 -6.50 0.93
CA MET A 44 7.37 -7.44 0.50
C MET A 44 7.36 -8.71 1.34
N CYS A 45 7.27 -8.61 2.67
CA CYS A 45 7.20 -9.75 3.57
C CYS A 45 6.00 -10.65 3.26
N ALA A 46 4.83 -10.08 2.91
CA ALA A 46 3.67 -10.85 2.48
C ALA A 46 3.99 -11.70 1.23
N GLY A 47 4.69 -11.14 0.25
CA GLY A 47 5.14 -11.86 -0.94
C GLY A 47 6.08 -13.02 -0.58
N LEU A 48 7.08 -12.80 0.26
CA LEU A 48 8.00 -13.85 0.72
C LEU A 48 7.29 -14.92 1.56
N MET A 49 6.38 -14.54 2.46
CA MET A 49 5.58 -15.49 3.22
C MET A 49 4.80 -16.42 2.29
N MET A 50 4.20 -15.89 1.22
CA MET A 50 3.50 -16.71 0.23
C MET A 50 4.44 -17.70 -0.46
N VAL A 51 5.63 -17.26 -0.88
CA VAL A 51 6.64 -18.12 -1.50
C VAL A 51 7.02 -19.27 -0.57
N PHE A 52 7.38 -18.98 0.68
CA PHE A 52 7.81 -20.00 1.64
C PHE A 52 6.68 -20.95 2.03
N MET A 53 5.45 -20.47 2.15
CA MET A 53 4.32 -21.34 2.48
C MET A 53 3.94 -22.27 1.34
N CYS A 54 3.93 -21.78 0.10
CA CYS A 54 3.61 -22.59 -1.06
C CYS A 54 4.66 -23.67 -1.36
N ALA A 55 5.86 -23.57 -0.78
CA ALA A 55 6.85 -24.65 -0.83
C ALA A 55 6.39 -25.93 -0.09
N SER A 56 5.52 -25.79 0.91
CA SER A 56 5.08 -26.92 1.75
C SER A 56 3.56 -27.07 1.82
N LEU A 57 2.79 -26.05 1.48
CA LEU A 57 1.33 -26.03 1.61
C LEU A 57 0.65 -25.74 0.27
N PRO A 58 -0.56 -26.25 0.05
CA PRO A 58 -1.34 -25.89 -1.12
C PRO A 58 -1.72 -24.39 -1.10
N VAL A 59 -1.81 -23.78 -2.28
CA VAL A 59 -2.09 -22.35 -2.48
C VAL A 59 -3.33 -21.87 -1.72
N TYR A 60 -4.39 -22.68 -1.66
CA TYR A 60 -5.65 -22.35 -0.97
C TYR A 60 -5.49 -22.14 0.54
N VAL A 61 -4.53 -22.83 1.16
CA VAL A 61 -4.21 -22.68 2.59
C VAL A 61 -3.18 -21.55 2.78
N SER A 62 -2.26 -21.42 1.83
CA SER A 62 -1.19 -20.42 1.90
C SER A 62 -1.73 -18.99 1.84
N ILE A 63 -2.75 -18.71 1.01
CA ILE A 63 -3.34 -17.37 0.90
C ILE A 63 -3.91 -16.86 2.23
N PRO A 64 -4.88 -17.53 2.88
CA PRO A 64 -5.42 -17.03 4.15
C PRO A 64 -4.37 -16.98 5.27
N LEU A 65 -3.43 -17.93 5.28
CA LEU A 65 -2.36 -17.95 6.27
C LEU A 65 -1.40 -16.77 6.08
N MET A 66 -1.02 -16.46 4.84
CA MET A 66 -0.22 -15.28 4.49
C MET A 66 -0.93 -13.98 4.93
N LEU A 67 -2.23 -13.84 4.65
CA LEU A 67 -3.02 -12.67 5.08
C LEU A 67 -2.97 -12.51 6.61
N VAL A 68 -3.22 -13.59 7.36
CA VAL A 68 -3.19 -13.57 8.83
C VAL A 68 -1.80 -13.21 9.36
N LEU A 69 -0.74 -13.84 8.85
CA LEU A 69 0.63 -13.59 9.31
C LEU A 69 1.09 -12.17 8.96
N THR A 70 0.71 -11.64 7.81
CA THR A 70 1.03 -10.24 7.45
C THR A 70 0.31 -9.25 8.36
N VAL A 71 -0.94 -9.51 8.70
CA VAL A 71 -1.69 -8.69 9.67
C VAL A 71 -1.05 -8.76 11.06
N LEU A 72 -0.63 -9.94 11.50
CA LEU A 72 0.09 -10.11 12.76
C LEU A 72 1.44 -9.39 12.75
N LEU A 73 2.17 -9.43 11.63
CA LEU A 73 3.40 -8.67 11.45
C LEU A 73 3.16 -7.17 11.59
N GLY A 74 2.15 -6.63 10.91
CA GLY A 74 1.81 -5.21 11.03
C GLY A 74 1.38 -4.81 12.43
N PHE A 75 0.62 -5.65 13.12
CA PHE A 75 0.27 -5.44 14.53
C PHE A 75 1.52 -5.50 15.44
N ALA A 76 2.44 -6.43 15.19
CA ALA A 76 3.69 -6.53 15.94
C ALA A 76 4.57 -5.28 15.75
N ILE A 77 4.68 -4.77 14.52
CA ILE A 77 5.41 -3.53 14.22
C ILE A 77 4.79 -2.35 14.99
N GLU A 78 3.46 -2.21 14.97
CA GLU A 78 2.78 -1.17 15.75
C GLU A 78 3.12 -1.30 17.25
N ARG A 79 3.06 -2.50 17.78
CA ARG A 79 3.25 -2.76 19.21
C ARG A 79 4.70 -2.53 19.66
N ALA A 80 5.67 -2.94 18.85
CA ALA A 80 7.10 -2.91 19.20
C ALA A 80 7.76 -1.56 18.86
N ALA A 81 7.45 -0.99 17.69
CA ALA A 81 8.17 0.17 17.17
C ALA A 81 7.42 1.50 17.32
N TYR A 82 6.08 1.49 17.23
CA TYR A 82 5.31 2.74 17.27
C TYR A 82 4.72 3.05 18.65
N LYS A 83 4.15 2.06 19.31
CA LYS A 83 3.48 2.26 20.61
C LYS A 83 4.41 2.82 21.69
N PRO A 84 5.66 2.32 21.87
CA PRO A 84 6.57 2.84 22.88
C PRO A 84 7.02 4.29 22.63
N LEU A 85 7.04 4.71 21.35
CA LEU A 85 7.57 6.01 20.92
C LEU A 85 6.48 7.08 20.70
N ARG A 86 5.22 6.82 21.07
CA ARG A 86 4.11 7.76 20.80
C ARG A 86 4.24 9.11 21.53
N SER A 87 4.90 9.12 22.67
CA SER A 87 5.22 10.36 23.42
C SER A 87 6.56 10.99 23.03
N ALA A 88 7.33 10.30 22.16
CA ALA A 88 8.61 10.79 21.69
C ALA A 88 8.47 11.83 20.55
N PRO A 89 9.48 12.65 20.29
CA PRO A 89 9.51 13.55 19.14
C PRO A 89 9.25 12.81 17.82
N ARG A 90 8.56 13.45 16.88
CA ARG A 90 8.19 12.87 15.57
C ARG A 90 9.38 12.25 14.85
N MET A 91 10.56 12.87 14.94
CA MET A 91 11.79 12.35 14.33
C MET A 91 12.18 10.98 14.87
N SER A 92 12.06 10.75 16.18
CA SER A 92 12.38 9.44 16.78
C SER A 92 11.48 8.32 16.25
N VAL A 93 10.20 8.61 16.06
CA VAL A 93 9.25 7.64 15.48
C VAL A 93 9.58 7.35 14.01
N MET A 94 9.95 8.36 13.23
CA MET A 94 10.36 8.19 11.84
C MET A 94 11.63 7.35 11.72
N ILE A 95 12.64 7.61 12.57
CA ILE A 95 13.88 6.82 12.61
C ILE A 95 13.58 5.37 12.98
N SER A 96 12.70 5.14 13.96
CA SER A 96 12.25 3.80 14.33
C SER A 96 11.59 3.07 13.15
N ALA A 97 10.73 3.77 12.38
CA ALA A 97 10.09 3.21 11.20
C ALA A 97 11.11 2.79 10.12
N ILE A 98 12.13 3.62 9.89
CA ILE A 98 13.24 3.31 8.98
C ILE A 98 14.04 2.11 9.53
N GLY A 99 14.30 2.07 10.83
CA GLY A 99 14.98 0.94 11.48
C GLY A 99 14.23 -0.38 11.30
N VAL A 100 12.89 -0.36 11.45
CA VAL A 100 12.05 -1.53 11.18
C VAL A 100 12.10 -1.94 9.71
N SER A 101 12.07 -0.97 8.78
CA SER A 101 12.20 -1.22 7.34
C SER A 101 13.50 -1.99 7.05
N TYR A 102 14.64 -1.50 7.51
CA TYR A 102 15.94 -2.18 7.35
C TYR A 102 15.98 -3.54 8.05
N LEU A 103 15.35 -3.67 9.23
CA LEU A 103 15.28 -4.96 9.92
C LEU A 103 14.55 -6.00 9.05
N LEU A 104 13.37 -5.65 8.50
CA LEU A 104 12.59 -6.54 7.65
C LEU A 104 13.36 -6.93 6.37
N GLN A 105 14.02 -5.96 5.73
CA GLN A 105 14.83 -6.22 4.54
C GLN A 105 16.02 -7.16 4.86
N ASN A 106 16.71 -6.96 5.98
CA ASN A 106 17.83 -7.82 6.37
C ASN A 106 17.38 -9.22 6.80
N VAL A 107 16.23 -9.35 7.48
CA VAL A 107 15.63 -10.66 7.78
C VAL A 107 15.25 -11.37 6.48
N ALA A 108 14.65 -10.67 5.52
CA ALA A 108 14.34 -11.20 4.20
C ALA A 108 15.61 -11.62 3.44
N LEU A 109 16.66 -10.79 3.48
CA LEU A 109 17.96 -11.08 2.86
C LEU A 109 18.58 -12.36 3.46
N TYR A 110 18.55 -12.50 4.77
CA TYR A 110 19.05 -13.70 5.46
C TYR A 110 18.23 -14.94 5.07
N ALA A 111 16.89 -14.84 5.07
CA ALA A 111 16.00 -15.96 4.78
C ALA A 111 16.07 -16.44 3.33
N THR A 112 16.37 -15.55 2.38
CA THR A 112 16.48 -15.87 0.93
C THR A 112 17.92 -16.12 0.47
N GLY A 113 18.91 -15.89 1.34
CA GLY A 113 20.32 -15.87 0.94
C GLY A 113 20.62 -14.79 -0.10
N GLY A 114 19.80 -13.75 -0.19
CA GLY A 114 19.92 -12.67 -1.19
C GLY A 114 19.46 -13.04 -2.60
N GLN A 115 18.98 -14.27 -2.80
CA GLN A 115 18.56 -14.74 -4.10
C GLN A 115 17.12 -14.35 -4.42
N PRO A 116 16.81 -13.97 -5.68
CA PRO A 116 15.44 -13.77 -6.14
C PRO A 116 14.62 -15.05 -5.96
N GLN A 117 13.43 -14.90 -5.41
CA GLN A 117 12.48 -15.99 -5.19
C GLN A 117 11.38 -15.93 -6.27
N THR A 118 11.05 -17.06 -6.86
CA THR A 118 9.94 -17.16 -7.81
C THR A 118 8.62 -17.24 -7.07
N TYR A 119 7.70 -16.33 -7.37
CA TYR A 119 6.37 -16.32 -6.80
C TYR A 119 5.52 -17.46 -7.38
N PRO A 120 4.75 -18.19 -6.57
CA PRO A 120 3.94 -19.30 -7.03
C PRO A 120 2.84 -18.85 -7.99
N SER A 121 2.60 -19.61 -9.06
CA SER A 121 1.49 -19.34 -9.96
C SER A 121 0.15 -19.64 -9.26
N LEU A 122 -0.79 -18.70 -9.38
CA LEU A 122 -2.14 -18.85 -8.82
C LEU A 122 -3.07 -19.44 -9.90
N PRO A 123 -3.56 -20.68 -9.75
CA PRO A 123 -4.32 -21.37 -10.79
C PRO A 123 -5.56 -20.63 -11.29
N PHE A 124 -6.18 -19.80 -10.42
CA PHE A 124 -7.43 -19.09 -10.75
C PHE A 124 -7.25 -17.80 -11.55
N VAL A 125 -6.02 -17.26 -11.62
CA VAL A 125 -5.73 -15.96 -12.24
C VAL A 125 -4.56 -16.01 -13.22
N SER A 126 -3.98 -17.19 -13.45
CA SER A 126 -2.87 -17.39 -14.37
C SER A 126 -3.27 -17.47 -15.85
N GLY A 127 -4.58 -17.52 -16.16
CA GLY A 127 -5.09 -17.54 -17.53
C GLY A 127 -4.90 -16.19 -18.23
N THR A 128 -4.94 -16.23 -19.57
CA THR A 128 -4.98 -15.03 -20.42
C THR A 128 -6.39 -14.77 -20.94
N VAL A 129 -6.74 -13.51 -21.06
CA VAL A 129 -8.00 -13.03 -21.64
C VAL A 129 -7.70 -11.99 -22.71
N THR A 130 -8.46 -12.00 -23.80
CA THR A 130 -8.37 -10.98 -24.86
C THR A 130 -9.48 -9.98 -24.70
N ILE A 131 -9.12 -8.70 -24.50
CA ILE A 131 -10.06 -7.57 -24.38
C ILE A 131 -9.75 -6.58 -25.48
N LEU A 132 -10.71 -6.29 -26.34
CA LEU A 132 -10.56 -5.36 -27.48
C LEU A 132 -9.34 -5.65 -28.35
N GLY A 133 -9.02 -6.96 -28.54
CA GLY A 133 -7.85 -7.41 -29.31
C GLY A 133 -6.54 -7.48 -28.51
N ALA A 134 -6.47 -6.89 -27.33
CA ALA A 134 -5.29 -6.95 -26.46
C ALA A 134 -5.33 -8.21 -25.56
N SER A 135 -4.28 -9.03 -25.62
CA SER A 135 -4.12 -10.19 -24.72
C SER A 135 -3.53 -9.73 -23.41
N THR A 136 -4.21 -10.04 -22.29
CA THR A 136 -3.77 -9.69 -20.94
C THR A 136 -4.03 -10.83 -19.96
N HIS A 137 -3.41 -10.79 -18.77
CA HIS A 137 -3.64 -11.78 -17.73
C HIS A 137 -4.96 -11.50 -16.98
N TRP A 138 -5.65 -12.54 -16.54
CA TRP A 138 -6.87 -12.40 -15.72
C TRP A 138 -6.66 -11.51 -14.49
N VAL A 139 -5.50 -11.60 -13.83
CA VAL A 139 -5.19 -10.76 -12.67
C VAL A 139 -5.23 -9.27 -13.01
N THR A 140 -4.86 -8.86 -14.22
CA THR A 140 -4.92 -7.46 -14.67
C THR A 140 -6.35 -6.90 -14.69
N VAL A 141 -7.31 -7.74 -15.02
CA VAL A 141 -8.74 -7.39 -15.07
C VAL A 141 -9.41 -7.48 -13.70
N ILE A 142 -9.05 -8.49 -12.92
CA ILE A 142 -9.61 -8.72 -11.58
C ILE A 142 -9.13 -7.65 -10.60
N THR A 143 -7.87 -7.20 -10.70
CA THR A 143 -7.27 -6.24 -9.76
C THR A 143 -8.10 -4.97 -9.60
N PRO A 144 -8.47 -4.20 -10.64
CA PRO A 144 -9.23 -2.97 -10.47
C PRO A 144 -10.59 -3.21 -9.81
N VAL A 145 -11.27 -4.29 -10.17
CA VAL A 145 -12.58 -4.64 -9.60
C VAL A 145 -12.44 -4.95 -8.10
N LEU A 146 -11.47 -5.79 -7.74
CA LEU A 146 -11.21 -6.14 -6.35
C LEU A 146 -10.81 -4.91 -5.53
N VAL A 147 -9.97 -4.04 -6.08
CA VAL A 147 -9.54 -2.79 -5.42
C VAL A 147 -10.74 -1.88 -5.17
N ILE A 148 -11.61 -1.67 -6.16
CA ILE A 148 -12.82 -0.85 -5.98
C ILE A 148 -13.70 -1.43 -4.89
N VAL A 149 -13.95 -2.74 -4.89
CA VAL A 149 -14.73 -3.41 -3.84
C VAL A 149 -14.12 -3.21 -2.46
N LEU A 150 -12.80 -3.40 -2.32
CA LEU A 150 -12.10 -3.19 -1.05
C LEU A 150 -12.15 -1.73 -0.58
N VAL A 151 -12.01 -0.77 -1.51
CA VAL A 151 -12.13 0.66 -1.20
C VAL A 151 -13.53 1.01 -0.72
N LEU A 152 -14.57 0.51 -1.39
CA LEU A 152 -15.96 0.73 -0.99
C LEU A 152 -16.27 0.10 0.37
N LEU A 153 -15.81 -1.11 0.61
CA LEU A 153 -15.93 -1.78 1.92
C LEU A 153 -15.21 -0.99 3.02
N LEU A 154 -14.01 -0.50 2.74
CA LEU A 154 -13.26 0.32 3.69
C LEU A 154 -13.97 1.65 3.98
N GLN A 155 -14.48 2.33 2.96
CA GLN A 155 -15.24 3.56 3.13
C GLN A 155 -16.52 3.31 3.94
N TRP A 156 -17.23 2.20 3.65
CA TRP A 156 -18.38 1.80 4.43
C TRP A 156 -18.02 1.56 5.90
N LEU A 157 -16.92 0.83 6.16
CA LEU A 157 -16.40 0.58 7.51
C LEU A 157 -16.11 1.89 8.24
N ILE A 158 -15.41 2.82 7.58
CA ILE A 158 -15.02 4.10 8.18
C ILE A 158 -16.25 4.98 8.44
N ASN A 159 -17.24 4.97 7.56
CA ASN A 159 -18.39 5.87 7.65
C ASN A 159 -19.50 5.34 8.56
N HIS A 160 -19.71 4.03 8.63
CA HIS A 160 -20.88 3.44 9.27
C HIS A 160 -20.59 2.62 10.52
N THR A 161 -19.30 2.38 10.88
CA THR A 161 -18.97 1.60 12.08
C THR A 161 -18.51 2.48 13.25
N LYS A 162 -18.67 1.97 14.48
CA LYS A 162 -18.17 2.63 15.69
C LYS A 162 -16.65 2.83 15.68
N ILE A 163 -15.91 1.86 15.08
CA ILE A 163 -14.45 1.95 14.93
C ILE A 163 -14.09 3.05 13.92
N GLY A 164 -14.78 3.11 12.79
CA GLY A 164 -14.57 4.17 11.80
C GLY A 164 -14.90 5.56 12.33
N MET A 165 -15.97 5.68 13.15
CA MET A 165 -16.29 6.94 13.85
C MET A 165 -15.16 7.35 14.79
N ALA A 166 -14.62 6.40 15.57
CA ALA A 166 -13.47 6.64 16.44
C ALA A 166 -12.21 7.04 15.65
N MET A 167 -11.93 6.41 14.51
CA MET A 167 -10.82 6.79 13.61
C MET A 167 -10.95 8.24 13.13
N ARG A 168 -12.12 8.64 12.66
CA ARG A 168 -12.37 10.02 12.19
C ARG A 168 -12.27 11.04 13.32
N ALA A 169 -12.74 10.71 14.53
CA ALA A 169 -12.62 11.58 15.69
C ALA A 169 -11.15 11.79 16.06
N VAL A 170 -10.38 10.71 16.20
CA VAL A 170 -8.94 10.76 16.54
C VAL A 170 -8.13 11.48 15.47
N ALA A 171 -8.47 11.33 14.19
CA ALA A 171 -7.81 12.04 13.09
C ALA A 171 -8.02 13.56 13.14
N LYS A 172 -9.16 14.02 13.70
CA LYS A 172 -9.45 15.44 13.86
C LYS A 172 -8.79 16.04 15.11
N ASP A 173 -8.95 15.38 16.24
CA ASP A 173 -8.43 15.86 17.53
C ASP A 173 -8.12 14.67 18.44
N PHE A 174 -6.85 14.45 18.65
CA PHE A 174 -6.34 13.33 19.43
C PHE A 174 -6.67 13.49 20.94
N GLU A 175 -6.44 14.69 21.49
CA GLU A 175 -6.61 14.97 22.93
C GLU A 175 -8.09 14.97 23.32
N THR A 176 -8.91 15.69 22.56
CA THR A 176 -10.37 15.71 22.80
C THR A 176 -10.98 14.32 22.66
N SER A 177 -10.53 13.51 21.69
CA SER A 177 -11.01 12.14 21.54
C SER A 177 -10.68 11.27 22.75
N GLN A 178 -9.50 11.46 23.36
CA GLN A 178 -9.12 10.75 24.57
C GLN A 178 -9.99 11.13 25.76
N LEU A 179 -10.29 12.43 25.92
CA LEU A 179 -11.18 12.96 26.97
C LEU A 179 -12.62 12.41 26.82
N MET A 180 -13.08 12.18 25.59
CA MET A 180 -14.38 11.56 25.30
C MET A 180 -14.39 10.04 25.49
N GLY A 181 -13.32 9.43 26.04
CA GLY A 181 -13.22 8.02 26.37
C GLY A 181 -12.87 7.09 25.20
N ILE A 182 -12.44 7.63 24.04
CA ILE A 182 -12.00 6.82 22.93
C ILE A 182 -10.65 6.17 23.25
N LYS A 183 -10.59 4.85 23.16
CA LYS A 183 -9.34 4.08 23.37
C LYS A 183 -8.41 4.22 22.16
N ILE A 184 -7.62 5.29 22.13
CA ILE A 184 -6.73 5.65 21.00
C ILE A 184 -5.81 4.51 20.60
N ASN A 185 -5.25 3.77 21.57
CA ASN A 185 -4.41 2.61 21.30
C ASN A 185 -5.13 1.56 20.44
N LYS A 186 -6.43 1.34 20.68
CA LYS A 186 -7.23 0.40 19.89
C LYS A 186 -7.44 0.92 18.47
N VAL A 187 -7.70 2.20 18.31
CA VAL A 187 -7.89 2.85 17.01
C VAL A 187 -6.63 2.70 16.15
N ILE A 188 -5.47 3.01 16.70
CA ILE A 188 -4.19 2.91 15.99
C ILE A 188 -3.89 1.45 15.62
N SER A 189 -4.04 0.50 16.54
CA SER A 189 -3.80 -0.92 16.26
C SER A 189 -4.71 -1.44 15.14
N VAL A 190 -6.00 -1.06 15.15
CA VAL A 190 -6.93 -1.44 14.07
C VAL A 190 -6.52 -0.82 12.73
N THR A 191 -6.03 0.41 12.72
CA THR A 191 -5.53 1.06 11.51
C THR A 191 -4.34 0.31 10.90
N PHE A 192 -3.40 -0.13 11.73
CA PHE A 192 -2.27 -0.96 11.28
C PHE A 192 -2.72 -2.33 10.76
N ILE A 193 -3.69 -2.96 11.42
CA ILE A 193 -4.30 -4.23 10.99
C ILE A 193 -4.92 -4.07 9.58
N ILE A 194 -5.75 -3.06 9.39
CA ILE A 194 -6.39 -2.79 8.10
C ILE A 194 -5.35 -2.47 7.02
N GLY A 195 -4.39 -1.60 7.32
CA GLY A 195 -3.32 -1.25 6.39
C GLY A 195 -2.50 -2.46 5.97
N SER A 196 -2.11 -3.32 6.93
CA SER A 196 -1.34 -4.54 6.65
C SER A 196 -2.15 -5.58 5.87
N PHE A 197 -3.45 -5.68 6.11
CA PHE A 197 -4.33 -6.52 5.31
C PHE A 197 -4.39 -6.04 3.85
N LEU A 198 -4.55 -4.74 3.62
CA LEU A 198 -4.55 -4.18 2.26
C LEU A 198 -3.19 -4.33 1.57
N ALA A 199 -2.08 -4.17 2.30
CA ALA A 199 -0.74 -4.44 1.79
C ALA A 199 -0.56 -5.91 1.40
N ALA A 200 -1.09 -6.85 2.18
CA ALA A 200 -1.05 -8.28 1.87
C ALA A 200 -1.83 -8.63 0.61
N VAL A 201 -3.05 -8.08 0.45
CA VAL A 201 -3.83 -8.24 -0.78
C VAL A 201 -3.13 -7.59 -1.98
N GLY A 202 -2.58 -6.39 -1.80
CA GLY A 202 -1.77 -5.72 -2.82
C GLY A 202 -0.57 -6.53 -3.25
N SER A 203 0.13 -7.14 -2.30
CA SER A 203 1.26 -8.05 -2.51
C SER A 203 0.86 -9.28 -3.35
N LEU A 204 -0.26 -9.92 -2.99
CA LEU A 204 -0.80 -11.05 -3.73
C LEU A 204 -1.03 -10.72 -5.21
N LEU A 205 -1.68 -9.59 -5.48
CA LEU A 205 -2.00 -9.15 -6.83
C LEU A 205 -0.74 -8.71 -7.60
N TYR A 206 0.17 -8.00 -6.93
CA TYR A 206 1.39 -7.48 -7.54
C TYR A 206 2.34 -8.60 -7.96
N PHE A 207 2.66 -9.52 -7.06
CA PHE A 207 3.59 -10.62 -7.35
C PHE A 207 2.99 -11.71 -8.25
N THR A 208 1.66 -11.73 -8.41
CA THR A 208 1.04 -12.55 -9.47
C THR A 208 1.30 -11.97 -10.86
N ASN A 209 1.38 -10.63 -11.00
CA ASN A 209 1.76 -9.97 -12.26
C ASN A 209 3.28 -9.97 -12.48
N TYR A 210 4.06 -9.82 -11.41
CA TYR A 210 5.52 -9.72 -11.42
C TYR A 210 6.10 -10.85 -10.55
N PRO A 211 6.25 -12.08 -11.10
CA PRO A 211 6.47 -13.28 -10.29
C PRO A 211 7.92 -13.41 -9.77
N THR A 212 8.49 -12.32 -9.29
CA THR A 212 9.84 -12.29 -8.70
C THR A 212 9.82 -11.45 -7.44
N VAL A 213 10.21 -12.06 -6.31
CA VAL A 213 10.32 -11.39 -5.02
C VAL A 213 11.77 -11.36 -4.59
N ILE A 214 12.29 -10.17 -4.34
CA ILE A 214 13.63 -9.96 -3.77
C ILE A 214 13.52 -9.24 -2.42
N PRO A 215 14.53 -9.27 -1.55
CA PRO A 215 14.49 -8.64 -0.22
C PRO A 215 14.20 -7.13 -0.22
N THR A 216 14.33 -6.47 -1.37
CA THR A 216 14.07 -5.03 -1.54
C THR A 216 12.83 -4.75 -2.39
N SER A 217 12.04 -5.77 -2.75
CA SER A 217 10.85 -5.61 -3.62
C SER A 217 9.77 -4.69 -3.06
N GLY A 218 9.80 -4.39 -1.77
CA GLY A 218 8.86 -3.46 -1.13
C GLY A 218 9.24 -1.99 -1.30
N ALA A 219 10.52 -1.68 -1.55
CA ALA A 219 11.02 -0.31 -1.53
C ALA A 219 10.40 0.56 -2.65
N MET A 220 10.50 0.15 -3.92
CA MET A 220 9.99 0.94 -5.03
C MET A 220 8.46 1.00 -5.09
N PRO A 221 7.70 -0.11 -5.01
CA PRO A 221 6.24 -0.04 -4.94
C PRO A 221 5.74 0.74 -3.72
N GLY A 222 6.38 0.57 -2.55
CA GLY A 222 6.08 1.33 -1.35
C GLY A 222 6.29 2.83 -1.54
N LEU A 223 7.44 3.23 -2.11
CA LEU A 223 7.73 4.63 -2.36
C LEU A 223 6.78 5.25 -3.40
N LYS A 224 6.45 4.54 -4.48
CA LYS A 224 5.48 5.01 -5.49
C LYS A 224 4.07 5.10 -4.93
N ALA A 225 3.66 4.17 -4.08
CA ALA A 225 2.38 4.24 -3.39
C ALA A 225 2.33 5.43 -2.40
N PHE A 226 3.45 5.74 -1.74
CA PHE A 226 3.56 6.95 -0.94
C PHE A 226 3.44 8.22 -1.80
N VAL A 227 4.13 8.27 -2.95
CA VAL A 227 3.98 9.34 -3.93
C VAL A 227 2.52 9.51 -4.35
N ALA A 228 1.83 8.39 -4.61
CA ALA A 228 0.41 8.37 -4.96
C ALA A 228 -0.48 8.94 -3.84
N ALA A 229 -0.19 8.59 -2.59
CA ALA A 229 -0.92 9.11 -1.43
C ALA A 229 -0.72 10.63 -1.27
N VAL A 230 0.51 11.11 -1.43
CA VAL A 230 0.83 12.55 -1.38
C VAL A 230 0.20 13.31 -2.54
N PHE A 231 0.34 12.78 -3.76
CA PHE A 231 -0.25 13.34 -4.98
C PHE A 231 -1.77 13.46 -4.86
N GLY A 232 -2.42 12.40 -4.36
CA GLY A 232 -3.87 12.38 -4.16
C GLY A 232 -4.34 13.30 -3.03
N GLY A 233 -3.48 13.59 -2.07
CA GLY A 233 -3.78 14.34 -0.84
C GLY A 233 -3.74 13.42 0.37
N ILE A 234 -2.61 13.44 1.08
CA ILE A 234 -2.36 12.56 2.21
C ILE A 234 -3.39 12.80 3.33
N GLY A 235 -4.01 11.73 3.81
CA GLY A 235 -5.15 11.80 4.74
C GLY A 235 -6.52 11.59 4.09
N SER A 236 -6.62 11.72 2.75
CA SER A 236 -7.85 11.45 1.98
C SER A 236 -7.75 10.10 1.29
N ILE A 237 -8.55 9.10 1.72
CA ILE A 237 -8.58 7.77 1.11
C ILE A 237 -8.98 7.83 -0.37
N PRO A 238 -10.08 8.52 -0.75
CA PRO A 238 -10.42 8.66 -2.17
C PRO A 238 -9.32 9.35 -2.98
N GLY A 239 -8.67 10.36 -2.39
CA GLY A 239 -7.54 11.07 -3.01
C GLY A 239 -6.38 10.12 -3.30
N ALA A 240 -5.95 9.33 -2.31
CA ALA A 240 -4.88 8.35 -2.47
C ALA A 240 -5.18 7.31 -3.57
N VAL A 241 -6.43 6.86 -3.67
CA VAL A 241 -6.87 5.92 -4.71
C VAL A 241 -6.78 6.54 -6.09
N ILE A 242 -7.33 7.74 -6.27
CA ILE A 242 -7.28 8.45 -7.56
C ILE A 242 -5.83 8.75 -7.95
N GLY A 243 -5.02 9.22 -6.99
CA GLY A 243 -3.60 9.46 -7.20
C GLY A 243 -2.84 8.21 -7.64
N ALA A 244 -3.15 7.06 -7.05
CA ALA A 244 -2.53 5.79 -7.40
C ALA A 244 -2.91 5.32 -8.81
N PHE A 245 -4.17 5.47 -9.22
CA PHE A 245 -4.58 5.14 -10.58
C PHE A 245 -3.91 6.06 -11.61
N ILE A 246 -3.83 7.36 -11.34
CA ILE A 246 -3.13 8.30 -12.24
C ILE A 246 -1.66 7.91 -12.38
N ILE A 247 -0.96 7.66 -11.27
CA ILE A 247 0.46 7.28 -11.30
C ILE A 247 0.65 5.94 -12.01
N GLY A 248 -0.17 4.93 -11.72
CA GLY A 248 -0.08 3.62 -12.37
C GLY A 248 -0.28 3.72 -13.90
N ILE A 249 -1.25 4.49 -14.35
CA ILE A 249 -1.51 4.70 -15.80
C ILE A 249 -0.34 5.47 -16.43
N CYS A 250 0.12 6.57 -15.82
CA CYS A 250 1.25 7.35 -16.34
C CYS A 250 2.53 6.47 -16.42
N GLU A 251 2.82 5.70 -15.39
CA GLU A 251 3.98 4.82 -15.34
C GLU A 251 3.97 3.79 -16.48
N THR A 252 2.83 3.12 -16.69
CA THR A 252 2.73 2.10 -17.75
C THR A 252 2.76 2.70 -19.14
N LEU A 253 2.13 3.87 -19.35
CA LEU A 253 2.22 4.58 -20.63
C LEU A 253 3.67 4.96 -20.95
N ILE A 254 4.42 5.47 -19.97
CA ILE A 254 5.84 5.81 -20.16
C ILE A 254 6.67 4.55 -20.42
N LYS A 255 6.42 3.45 -19.69
CA LYS A 255 7.07 2.15 -19.93
C LYS A 255 6.79 1.58 -21.32
N GLY A 256 5.67 1.94 -21.93
CA GLY A 256 5.31 1.60 -23.31
C GLY A 256 6.04 2.42 -24.38
N THR A 257 6.82 3.42 -24.01
CA THR A 257 7.60 4.25 -24.94
C THR A 257 9.08 3.89 -24.90
N SER A 258 9.89 4.54 -25.75
CA SER A 258 11.36 4.42 -25.70
C SER A 258 11.98 4.98 -24.42
N MET A 259 11.19 5.68 -23.57
CA MET A 259 11.65 6.29 -22.31
C MET A 259 11.42 5.40 -21.08
N THR A 260 11.34 4.08 -21.24
CA THR A 260 11.08 3.12 -20.15
C THR A 260 12.00 3.32 -18.93
N VAL A 261 13.30 3.59 -19.17
CA VAL A 261 14.30 3.80 -18.11
C VAL A 261 13.97 5.02 -17.24
N PHE A 262 13.28 6.01 -17.79
CA PHE A 262 12.90 7.25 -17.08
C PHE A 262 11.54 7.16 -16.38
N SER A 263 10.84 6.01 -16.41
CA SER A 263 9.49 5.90 -15.83
C SER A 263 9.44 6.29 -14.35
N ASP A 264 10.44 5.90 -13.59
CA ASP A 264 10.55 6.25 -12.17
C ASP A 264 10.84 7.74 -11.97
N ALA A 265 11.74 8.31 -12.78
CA ALA A 265 12.05 9.73 -12.75
C ALA A 265 10.80 10.59 -13.03
N PHE A 266 9.95 10.19 -13.99
CA PHE A 266 8.69 10.87 -14.26
C PHE A 266 7.73 10.81 -13.08
N THR A 267 7.62 9.65 -12.42
CA THR A 267 6.76 9.51 -11.24
C THR A 267 7.18 10.45 -10.10
N PHE A 268 8.48 10.56 -9.85
CA PHE A 268 8.99 11.48 -8.82
C PHE A 268 8.94 12.94 -9.26
N ALA A 269 9.18 13.24 -10.55
CA ALA A 269 9.02 14.59 -11.09
C ALA A 269 7.57 15.07 -10.95
N LEU A 270 6.60 14.20 -11.22
CA LEU A 270 5.18 14.50 -11.04
C LEU A 270 4.84 14.82 -9.58
N LEU A 271 5.45 14.10 -8.61
CA LEU A 271 5.34 14.44 -7.19
C LEU A 271 5.87 15.85 -6.90
N ILE A 272 7.06 16.19 -7.41
CA ILE A 272 7.65 17.51 -7.18
C ILE A 272 6.74 18.60 -7.75
N VAL A 273 6.25 18.42 -8.96
CA VAL A 273 5.34 19.37 -9.61
C VAL A 273 4.07 19.57 -8.77
N ILE A 274 3.42 18.50 -8.30
CA ILE A 274 2.20 18.68 -7.52
C ILE A 274 2.47 19.33 -6.17
N LEU A 275 3.58 19.03 -5.51
CA LEU A 275 3.95 19.66 -4.23
C LEU A 275 4.25 21.16 -4.38
N VAL A 276 4.80 21.58 -5.52
CA VAL A 276 5.05 22.99 -5.82
C VAL A 276 3.76 23.74 -6.15
N VAL A 277 2.88 23.13 -6.97
CA VAL A 277 1.65 23.76 -7.45
C VAL A 277 0.52 23.69 -6.40
N LYS A 278 0.37 22.54 -5.74
CA LYS A 278 -0.68 22.28 -4.75
C LYS A 278 -0.14 21.41 -3.61
N PRO A 279 0.51 22.00 -2.61
CA PRO A 279 1.19 21.26 -1.54
C PRO A 279 0.27 20.37 -0.69
N THR A 280 -1.05 20.59 -0.76
CA THR A 280 -2.05 19.72 -0.10
C THR A 280 -2.41 18.47 -0.92
N GLY A 281 -1.89 18.33 -2.13
CA GLY A 281 -2.33 17.30 -3.08
C GLY A 281 -3.69 17.64 -3.73
N LEU A 282 -4.18 16.73 -4.59
CA LEU A 282 -5.41 16.99 -5.36
C LEU A 282 -6.66 17.15 -4.48
N PHE A 283 -6.79 16.33 -3.44
CA PHE A 283 -7.97 16.22 -2.57
C PHE A 283 -7.65 16.45 -1.07
N GLY A 284 -6.46 16.97 -0.76
CA GLY A 284 -6.07 17.26 0.61
C GLY A 284 -6.81 18.47 1.18
N GLU A 285 -7.22 18.39 2.44
CA GLU A 285 -7.77 19.52 3.18
C GLU A 285 -6.66 20.49 3.57
N LYS A 286 -6.92 21.80 3.46
CA LYS A 286 -6.01 22.81 4.01
C LYS A 286 -5.95 22.63 5.52
N ALA A 287 -4.74 22.49 6.06
CA ALA A 287 -4.56 22.56 7.50
C ALA A 287 -5.10 23.92 7.98
N THR A 288 -6.23 23.90 8.66
CA THR A 288 -6.69 25.08 9.38
C THR A 288 -5.81 25.19 10.61
N ASP A 289 -4.88 26.15 10.61
CA ASP A 289 -4.16 26.51 11.82
C ASP A 289 -5.22 26.86 12.86
N LYS A 290 -5.36 26.03 13.88
CA LYS A 290 -6.11 26.38 15.06
C LYS A 290 -5.24 27.39 15.82
N VAL A 291 -5.65 28.66 15.75
CA VAL A 291 -5.17 29.72 16.65
C VAL A 291 -5.50 29.36 18.07
#